data_9fd427144c0533f150acebc6239831df
#
_entry.id   9fd427144c0533f150acebc6239831df
#
_cell.length_a   1.000
_cell.length_b   1.000
_cell.length_c   1.000
_cell.angle_alpha   90.00
_cell.angle_beta   90.00
_cell.angle_gamma   90.00
#
_symmetry.space_group_name_H-M   'P 1'
#
loop_
_entity.id
_entity.type
_entity.pdbx_description
1 polymer ?
#
loop_
_entity_poly.entity_id
_entity_poly.type
_entity_poly.pdbx_seq_one_letter_code
_entity_poly.pdbx_strand_id
1 'polypeptide(L)'
;SLTDVISRFVDKMPDRPTPFEIETALAYYFFEQNDCDFAVVECGMGGKEDATNVADNKVLSVLTSVALDHTQFLGDTLEKITEQKIGIVKGSPLVSAGQCSEVLAVLKDKISDLTLADVSKIVNTKLSFEETTFDYKEYKNVKIKMLGKFQCENASLALEVIDKLKELGYEINNVHEGMEKALWPCRFDLVS
;
A
#
# COMPACT_ATOMS: atom_id res chain seq x y z
N SER A 1 -17.19 10.59 -23.30
CA SER A 1 -16.38 9.47 -22.77
C SER A 1 -15.26 10.01 -21.88
N LEU A 2 -14.69 9.18 -21.04
CA LEU A 2 -13.49 9.48 -20.23
C LEU A 2 -12.33 9.99 -21.11
N THR A 3 -12.18 9.42 -22.28
CA THR A 3 -11.17 9.82 -23.29
C THR A 3 -11.37 11.27 -23.74
N ASP A 4 -12.60 11.71 -23.94
CA ASP A 4 -12.88 13.10 -24.38
C ASP A 4 -12.54 14.13 -23.30
N VAL A 5 -12.71 13.77 -22.03
CA VAL A 5 -12.35 14.64 -20.90
C VAL A 5 -10.83 14.84 -20.88
N ILE A 6 -10.07 13.76 -20.96
CA ILE A 6 -8.59 13.82 -20.91
C ILE A 6 -8.03 14.54 -22.11
N SER A 7 -8.48 14.24 -23.34
CA SER A 7 -7.99 14.91 -24.54
C SER A 7 -8.05 16.44 -24.45
N ARG A 8 -9.11 16.97 -23.83
CA ARG A 8 -9.27 18.42 -23.65
C ARG A 8 -8.23 19.06 -22.73
N PHE A 9 -7.67 18.28 -21.79
CA PHE A 9 -6.62 18.75 -20.89
C PHE A 9 -5.23 18.51 -21.48
N VAL A 10 -4.99 17.34 -22.05
CA VAL A 10 -3.70 16.97 -22.67
C VAL A 10 -3.30 17.96 -23.78
N ASP A 11 -4.24 18.37 -24.62
CA ASP A 11 -3.99 19.35 -25.71
C ASP A 11 -3.57 20.74 -25.20
N LYS A 12 -3.82 21.03 -23.91
CA LYS A 12 -3.48 22.32 -23.28
C LYS A 12 -2.21 22.28 -22.44
N MET A 13 -1.63 21.09 -22.20
CA MET A 13 -0.44 20.94 -21.40
C MET A 13 0.80 21.34 -22.20
N PRO A 14 1.78 22.03 -21.57
CA PRO A 14 3.02 22.42 -22.24
C PRO A 14 3.85 21.20 -22.65
N ASP A 15 3.81 20.14 -21.83
CA ASP A 15 4.46 18.85 -22.10
C ASP A 15 3.41 17.75 -22.15
N ARG A 16 3.65 16.75 -22.99
CA ARG A 16 2.76 15.59 -23.08
C ARG A 16 2.91 14.72 -21.83
N PRO A 17 1.80 14.43 -21.13
CA PRO A 17 1.82 13.56 -19.98
C PRO A 17 2.22 12.13 -20.38
N THR A 18 2.87 11.43 -19.47
CA THR A 18 3.18 10.01 -19.61
C THR A 18 1.89 9.17 -19.56
N PRO A 19 1.90 7.95 -20.11
CA PRO A 19 0.77 7.03 -19.98
C PRO A 19 0.33 6.84 -18.52
N PHE A 20 1.28 6.70 -17.59
CA PHE A 20 1.00 6.51 -16.18
C PHE A 20 0.31 7.74 -15.53
N GLU A 21 0.70 8.95 -15.88
CA GLU A 21 0.01 10.17 -15.42
C GLU A 21 -1.42 10.24 -15.95
N ILE A 22 -1.65 9.83 -17.20
CA ILE A 22 -3.00 9.77 -17.80
C ILE A 22 -3.84 8.72 -17.07
N GLU A 23 -3.32 7.52 -16.86
CA GLU A 23 -4.01 6.43 -16.17
C GLU A 23 -4.33 6.81 -14.73
N THR A 24 -3.42 7.47 -14.03
CA THR A 24 -3.63 7.99 -12.67
C THR A 24 -4.78 9.01 -12.64
N ALA A 25 -4.77 9.98 -13.55
CA ALA A 25 -5.85 10.97 -13.64
C ALA A 25 -7.20 10.32 -13.95
N LEU A 26 -7.22 9.32 -14.84
CA LEU A 26 -8.41 8.52 -15.15
C LEU A 26 -8.93 7.76 -13.94
N ALA A 27 -8.03 7.14 -13.16
CA ALA A 27 -8.41 6.40 -11.96
C ALA A 27 -9.07 7.32 -10.92
N TYR A 28 -8.48 8.48 -10.62
CA TYR A 28 -9.07 9.46 -9.70
C TYR A 28 -10.42 9.96 -10.18
N TYR A 29 -10.54 10.28 -11.48
CA TYR A 29 -11.81 10.68 -12.06
C TYR A 29 -12.86 9.55 -11.97
N PHE A 30 -12.45 8.30 -12.21
CA PHE A 30 -13.34 7.14 -12.06
C PHE A 30 -13.82 6.95 -10.63
N PHE A 31 -12.97 7.11 -9.63
CA PHE A 31 -13.33 7.01 -8.22
C PHE A 31 -14.37 8.10 -7.84
N GLU A 32 -14.15 9.33 -8.29
CA GLU A 32 -15.09 10.44 -8.08
C GLU A 32 -16.45 10.15 -8.71
N GLN A 33 -16.48 9.67 -9.96
CA GLN A 33 -17.72 9.41 -10.68
C GLN A 33 -18.53 8.21 -10.14
N ASN A 34 -17.91 7.36 -9.33
CA ASN A 34 -18.56 6.20 -8.74
C ASN A 34 -18.79 6.35 -7.23
N ASP A 35 -18.64 7.56 -6.68
CA ASP A 35 -18.86 7.87 -5.27
C ASP A 35 -18.17 6.84 -4.34
N CYS A 36 -16.91 6.50 -4.62
CA CYS A 36 -16.18 5.53 -3.84
C CYS A 36 -15.91 6.06 -2.43
N ASP A 37 -16.27 5.28 -1.40
CA ASP A 37 -15.99 5.62 0.00
C ASP A 37 -14.49 5.60 0.30
N PHE A 38 -13.75 4.68 -0.32
CA PHE A 38 -12.31 4.54 -0.22
C PHE A 38 -11.66 4.28 -1.58
N ALA A 39 -10.50 4.86 -1.79
CA ALA A 39 -9.61 4.52 -2.89
C ALA A 39 -8.27 4.04 -2.32
N VAL A 40 -7.86 2.83 -2.71
CA VAL A 40 -6.53 2.30 -2.39
C VAL A 40 -5.64 2.51 -3.61
N VAL A 41 -4.63 3.36 -3.45
CA VAL A 41 -3.78 3.80 -4.57
C VAL A 41 -2.34 3.36 -4.32
N GLU A 42 -1.79 2.59 -5.23
CA GLU A 42 -0.39 2.15 -5.21
C GLU A 42 0.47 3.14 -6.00
N CYS A 43 1.60 3.57 -5.41
CA CYS A 43 2.60 4.37 -6.12
C CYS A 43 3.29 3.56 -7.21
N GLY A 44 3.52 4.17 -8.36
CA GLY A 44 4.28 3.54 -9.44
C GLY A 44 5.77 3.43 -9.10
N MET A 45 6.38 4.52 -8.61
CA MET A 45 7.79 4.53 -8.22
C MET A 45 8.09 5.61 -7.16
N GLY A 46 8.82 5.23 -6.12
CA GLY A 46 9.21 6.16 -5.06
C GLY A 46 8.03 6.59 -4.21
N GLY A 47 7.55 7.79 -4.38
CA GLY A 47 6.42 8.35 -3.64
C GLY A 47 6.31 9.86 -3.75
N LYS A 48 7.33 10.60 -3.36
CA LYS A 48 7.32 12.08 -3.32
C LYS A 48 6.92 12.71 -4.65
N GLU A 49 7.53 12.27 -5.74
CA GLU A 49 7.35 12.79 -7.10
C GLU A 49 6.43 11.87 -7.93
N ASP A 50 5.78 10.87 -7.32
CA ASP A 50 4.93 9.93 -8.03
C ASP A 50 3.62 10.61 -8.48
N ALA A 51 3.16 10.28 -9.68
CA ALA A 51 1.92 10.84 -10.24
C ALA A 51 0.71 10.60 -9.34
N THR A 52 0.69 9.49 -8.58
CA THR A 52 -0.40 9.18 -7.64
C THR A 52 -0.39 10.07 -6.40
N ASN A 53 0.71 10.80 -6.14
CA ASN A 53 0.87 11.63 -4.94
C ASN A 53 0.22 13.01 -5.06
N VAL A 54 -0.75 13.20 -5.93
CA VAL A 54 -1.49 14.46 -6.10
C VAL A 54 -2.51 14.72 -4.99
N ALA A 55 -3.07 13.67 -4.40
CA ALA A 55 -4.05 13.81 -3.33
C ALA A 55 -3.41 14.28 -2.03
N ASP A 56 -3.99 15.31 -1.39
CA ASP A 56 -3.54 15.87 -0.11
C ASP A 56 -4.40 15.41 1.09
N ASN A 57 -5.58 14.86 0.82
CA ASN A 57 -6.55 14.40 1.83
C ASN A 57 -6.46 12.90 2.13
N LYS A 58 -5.24 12.37 2.21
CA LYS A 58 -5.03 10.96 2.52
C LYS A 58 -5.46 10.64 3.95
N VAL A 59 -6.30 9.61 4.08
CA VAL A 59 -6.73 9.11 5.38
C VAL A 59 -5.57 8.40 6.08
N LEU A 60 -4.80 7.61 5.31
CA LEU A 60 -3.71 6.78 5.80
C LEU A 60 -2.70 6.54 4.70
N SER A 61 -1.43 6.50 5.05
CA SER A 61 -0.34 6.05 4.17
C SER A 61 0.17 4.69 4.63
N VAL A 62 0.58 3.86 3.66
CA VAL A 62 1.11 2.52 3.93
C VAL A 62 2.47 2.37 3.30
N LEU A 63 3.44 1.87 4.05
CA LEU A 63 4.77 1.58 3.57
C LEU A 63 5.06 0.07 3.70
N THR A 64 5.25 -0.59 2.58
CA THR A 64 5.74 -1.96 2.53
C THR A 64 7.24 -2.02 2.89
N SER A 65 7.86 -3.19 2.86
CA SER A 65 9.29 -3.31 3.12
C SER A 65 10.11 -2.45 2.16
N VAL A 66 11.11 -1.75 2.70
CA VAL A 66 12.06 -0.95 1.90
C VAL A 66 13.34 -1.72 1.69
N ALA A 67 13.78 -1.79 0.45
CA ALA A 67 15.05 -2.38 0.03
C ALA A 67 15.73 -1.47 -0.99
N LEU A 68 16.99 -1.78 -1.32
CA LEU A 68 17.69 -1.11 -2.42
C LEU A 68 17.02 -1.50 -3.74
N ASP A 69 16.25 -0.60 -4.29
CA ASP A 69 15.54 -0.74 -5.56
C ASP A 69 15.46 0.61 -6.26
N HIS A 70 15.42 0.58 -7.59
CA HIS A 70 15.39 1.80 -8.42
C HIS A 70 16.46 2.83 -8.03
N THR A 71 17.65 2.37 -7.66
CA THR A 71 18.72 3.23 -7.10
C THR A 71 19.16 4.35 -8.03
N GLN A 72 18.96 4.20 -9.34
CA GLN A 72 19.24 5.25 -10.33
C GLN A 72 18.32 6.46 -10.20
N PHE A 73 17.13 6.30 -9.61
CA PHE A 73 16.12 7.35 -9.49
C PHE A 73 15.88 7.78 -8.03
N LEU A 74 15.85 6.81 -7.11
CA LEU A 74 15.46 7.06 -5.72
C LEU A 74 16.66 7.33 -4.78
N GLY A 75 17.88 7.07 -5.28
CA GLY A 75 19.11 7.21 -4.50
C GLY A 75 19.75 5.86 -4.16
N ASP A 76 21.01 5.92 -3.74
CA ASP A 76 21.91 4.81 -3.56
C ASP A 76 21.97 4.27 -2.11
N THR A 77 21.15 4.83 -1.22
CA THR A 77 21.06 4.42 0.19
C THR A 77 19.62 4.16 0.62
N LEU A 78 19.42 3.29 1.61
CA LEU A 78 18.10 3.03 2.19
C LEU A 78 17.49 4.30 2.77
N GLU A 79 18.27 5.19 3.33
CA GLU A 79 17.83 6.49 3.85
C GLU A 79 17.19 7.33 2.74
N LYS A 80 17.90 7.55 1.63
CA LYS A 80 17.38 8.34 0.49
C LYS A 80 16.13 7.73 -0.10
N ILE A 81 16.12 6.40 -0.30
CA ILE A 81 14.96 5.67 -0.82
C ILE A 81 13.77 5.83 0.13
N THR A 82 14.00 5.70 1.45
CA THR A 82 12.97 5.89 2.46
C THR A 82 12.38 7.28 2.41
N GLU A 83 13.22 8.33 2.32
CA GLU A 83 12.78 9.73 2.23
C GLU A 83 11.90 9.97 0.99
N GLN A 84 12.25 9.38 -0.15
CA GLN A 84 11.42 9.45 -1.35
C GLN A 84 10.07 8.75 -1.15
N LYS A 85 10.08 7.56 -0.53
CA LYS A 85 8.85 6.79 -0.32
C LYS A 85 7.90 7.45 0.68
N ILE A 86 8.40 7.96 1.80
CA ILE A 86 7.56 8.64 2.81
C ILE A 86 7.07 10.02 2.39
N GLY A 87 7.52 10.53 1.25
CA GLY A 87 6.97 11.75 0.65
C GLY A 87 5.47 11.69 0.34
N ILE A 88 4.88 10.49 0.38
CA ILE A 88 3.43 10.30 0.27
C ILE A 88 2.66 10.68 1.55
N VAL A 89 3.32 10.74 2.71
CA VAL A 89 2.62 10.80 4.00
C VAL A 89 1.84 12.11 4.18
N LYS A 90 2.40 13.25 3.79
CA LYS A 90 1.72 14.57 3.78
C LYS A 90 0.84 14.84 5.03
N GLY A 91 1.31 14.42 6.22
CA GLY A 91 0.59 14.62 7.48
C GLY A 91 -0.44 13.53 7.84
N SER A 92 -0.68 12.54 7.00
CA SER A 92 -1.50 11.38 7.37
C SER A 92 -0.74 10.45 8.33
N PRO A 93 -1.42 9.60 9.11
CA PRO A 93 -0.78 8.48 9.80
C PRO A 93 -0.04 7.58 8.81
N LEU A 94 1.04 6.93 9.26
CA LEU A 94 1.77 5.93 8.48
C LEU A 94 1.72 4.57 9.17
N VAL A 95 1.24 3.56 8.46
CA VAL A 95 1.41 2.16 8.85
C VAL A 95 2.50 1.54 7.98
N SER A 96 3.52 0.96 8.61
CA SER A 96 4.67 0.39 7.90
C SER A 96 4.84 -1.09 8.23
N ALA A 97 5.26 -1.86 7.23
CA ALA A 97 5.82 -3.20 7.46
C ALA A 97 7.03 -3.13 8.40
N GLY A 98 7.45 -4.25 8.95
CA GLY A 98 8.71 -4.36 9.65
C GLY A 98 9.88 -3.92 8.77
N GLN A 99 10.77 -3.09 9.30
CA GLN A 99 11.87 -2.47 8.56
C GLN A 99 13.22 -2.78 9.21
N CYS A 100 14.31 -2.69 8.45
CA CYS A 100 15.66 -2.71 9.01
C CYS A 100 15.94 -1.46 9.85
N SER A 101 17.02 -1.49 10.63
CA SER A 101 17.39 -0.41 11.57
C SER A 101 17.54 0.96 10.91
N GLU A 102 18.14 0.99 9.72
CA GLU A 102 18.41 2.22 8.97
C GLU A 102 17.11 2.89 8.53
N VAL A 103 16.20 2.13 7.94
CA VAL A 103 14.88 2.62 7.52
C VAL A 103 14.07 3.07 8.74
N LEU A 104 14.07 2.25 9.80
CA LEU A 104 13.33 2.53 11.02
C LEU A 104 13.81 3.83 11.70
N ALA A 105 15.11 4.14 11.64
CA ALA A 105 15.65 5.39 12.16
C ALA A 105 15.05 6.61 11.42
N VAL A 106 14.99 6.56 10.09
CA VAL A 106 14.38 7.61 9.28
C VAL A 106 12.89 7.78 9.58
N LEU A 107 12.16 6.64 9.69
CA LEU A 107 10.72 6.69 9.98
C LEU A 107 10.44 7.34 11.34
N LYS A 108 11.19 6.96 12.37
CA LYS A 108 11.02 7.50 13.73
C LYS A 108 11.39 8.98 13.84
N ASP A 109 12.34 9.45 13.04
CA ASP A 109 12.73 10.86 12.99
C ASP A 109 11.69 11.74 12.29
N LYS A 110 11.09 11.22 11.19
CA LYS A 110 10.27 12.04 10.29
C LYS A 110 8.76 11.87 10.45
N ILE A 111 8.30 10.77 11.06
CA ILE A 111 6.88 10.42 11.13
C ILE A 111 6.39 10.46 12.57
N SER A 112 5.48 11.36 12.85
CA SER A 112 4.93 11.55 14.21
C SER A 112 3.88 10.49 14.59
N ASP A 113 3.06 10.05 13.64
CA ASP A 113 2.06 8.99 13.84
C ASP A 113 2.46 7.76 13.01
N LEU A 114 3.30 6.92 13.61
CA LEU A 114 3.88 5.72 13.01
C LEU A 114 3.39 4.46 13.72
N THR A 115 2.74 3.59 12.98
CA THR A 115 2.40 2.22 13.41
C THR A 115 3.28 1.22 12.65
N LEU A 116 3.81 0.22 13.35
CA LEU A 116 4.66 -0.82 12.75
C LEU A 116 4.00 -2.18 12.86
N ALA A 117 3.90 -2.90 11.75
CA ALA A 117 3.54 -4.31 11.77
C ALA A 117 4.65 -5.14 12.43
N ASP A 118 4.30 -5.90 13.46
CA ASP A 118 5.24 -6.72 14.21
C ASP A 118 5.16 -8.18 13.75
N VAL A 119 6.06 -8.57 12.84
CA VAL A 119 6.11 -9.93 12.30
C VAL A 119 6.32 -11.01 13.38
N SER A 120 6.83 -10.66 14.57
CA SER A 120 6.98 -11.59 15.70
C SER A 120 5.64 -12.03 16.29
N LYS A 121 4.57 -11.32 15.99
CA LYS A 121 3.19 -11.63 16.39
C LYS A 121 2.48 -12.59 15.44
N ILE A 122 3.11 -12.94 14.32
CA ILE A 122 2.60 -13.97 13.41
C ILE A 122 2.93 -15.34 14.03
N VAL A 123 1.91 -16.06 14.44
CA VAL A 123 2.04 -17.39 15.10
C VAL A 123 1.07 -18.39 14.49
N ASN A 124 1.23 -19.68 14.82
CA ASN A 124 0.35 -20.77 14.36
C ASN A 124 0.21 -20.86 12.84
N THR A 125 1.26 -20.47 12.10
CA THR A 125 1.25 -20.47 10.63
C THR A 125 1.19 -21.90 10.09
N LYS A 126 0.24 -22.14 9.18
CA LYS A 126 0.11 -23.38 8.39
C LYS A 126 0.08 -23.01 6.93
N LEU A 127 0.97 -23.62 6.16
CA LEU A 127 1.09 -23.41 4.71
C LEU A 127 0.55 -24.63 3.97
N SER A 128 -0.32 -24.43 3.02
CA SER A 128 -0.76 -25.45 2.06
C SER A 128 -0.71 -24.87 0.64
N PHE A 129 -1.00 -25.69 -0.36
CA PHE A 129 -1.14 -25.24 -1.75
C PHE A 129 -2.50 -24.57 -2.04
N GLU A 130 -3.45 -24.66 -1.13
CA GLU A 130 -4.80 -24.09 -1.29
C GLU A 130 -4.94 -22.77 -0.54
N GLU A 131 -4.40 -22.72 0.68
CA GLU A 131 -4.51 -21.57 1.56
C GLU A 131 -3.35 -21.53 2.56
N THR A 132 -3.11 -20.34 3.07
CA THR A 132 -2.25 -20.13 4.24
C THR A 132 -3.10 -19.66 5.41
N THR A 133 -2.92 -20.24 6.59
CA THR A 133 -3.59 -19.79 7.82
C THR A 133 -2.58 -19.37 8.87
N PHE A 134 -2.90 -18.37 9.68
CA PHE A 134 -2.05 -17.89 10.76
C PHE A 134 -2.86 -17.10 11.79
N ASP A 135 -2.28 -16.87 12.96
CA ASP A 135 -2.80 -15.92 13.95
C ASP A 135 -1.94 -14.66 13.93
N TYR A 136 -2.56 -13.51 14.12
CA TYR A 136 -1.88 -12.24 14.30
C TYR A 136 -2.59 -11.39 15.36
N LYS A 137 -1.92 -11.10 16.47
CA LYS A 137 -2.51 -10.37 17.60
C LYS A 137 -3.86 -10.99 18.03
N GLU A 138 -4.95 -10.21 18.01
CA GLU A 138 -6.32 -10.66 18.28
C GLU A 138 -6.95 -11.44 17.12
N TYR A 139 -6.46 -11.29 15.91
CA TYR A 139 -6.98 -12.00 14.75
C TYR A 139 -6.55 -13.46 14.76
N LYS A 140 -7.52 -14.36 14.95
CA LYS A 140 -7.29 -15.81 15.00
C LYS A 140 -7.72 -16.49 13.73
N ASN A 141 -6.94 -17.49 13.31
CA ASN A 141 -7.21 -18.29 12.12
C ASN A 141 -7.48 -17.43 10.87
N VAL A 142 -6.64 -16.40 10.67
CA VAL A 142 -6.69 -15.58 9.44
C VAL A 142 -6.33 -16.47 8.26
N LYS A 143 -7.18 -16.47 7.24
CA LYS A 143 -6.99 -17.23 6.00
C LYS A 143 -6.63 -16.31 4.85
N ILE A 144 -5.65 -16.69 4.07
CA ILE A 144 -5.28 -16.03 2.81
C ILE A 144 -5.08 -17.09 1.72
N LYS A 145 -5.53 -16.80 0.52
CA LYS A 145 -5.35 -17.67 -0.66
C LYS A 145 -4.04 -17.42 -1.39
N MET A 146 -3.41 -16.28 -1.14
CA MET A 146 -2.09 -15.98 -1.67
C MET A 146 -1.03 -16.83 -0.95
N LEU A 147 -0.25 -17.57 -1.73
CA LEU A 147 0.71 -18.55 -1.20
C LEU A 147 2.05 -17.90 -0.83
N GLY A 148 2.72 -18.50 0.15
CA GLY A 148 4.06 -18.12 0.59
C GLY A 148 4.08 -17.41 1.94
N LYS A 149 5.14 -17.70 2.73
CA LYS A 149 5.30 -17.16 4.08
C LYS A 149 5.30 -15.62 4.13
N PHE A 150 5.89 -14.98 3.13
CA PHE A 150 5.93 -13.52 3.01
C PHE A 150 4.53 -12.89 2.88
N GLN A 151 3.54 -13.65 2.44
CA GLN A 151 2.16 -13.17 2.37
C GLN A 151 1.52 -13.02 3.77
N CYS A 152 1.99 -13.77 4.77
CA CYS A 152 1.57 -13.54 6.15
C CYS A 152 2.07 -12.18 6.66
N GLU A 153 3.26 -11.75 6.24
CA GLU A 153 3.81 -10.43 6.58
C GLU A 153 3.02 -9.30 5.89
N ASN A 154 2.69 -9.46 4.60
CA ASN A 154 1.83 -8.52 3.89
C ASN A 154 0.43 -8.46 4.51
N ALA A 155 -0.12 -9.62 4.86
CA ALA A 155 -1.42 -9.72 5.52
C ALA A 155 -1.42 -9.08 6.91
N SER A 156 -0.35 -9.23 7.69
CA SER A 156 -0.22 -8.57 8.99
C SER A 156 -0.16 -7.05 8.85
N LEU A 157 0.52 -6.53 7.82
CA LEU A 157 0.49 -5.11 7.50
C LEU A 157 -0.93 -4.63 7.16
N ALA A 158 -1.68 -5.40 6.36
CA ALA A 158 -3.06 -5.07 6.05
C ALA A 158 -3.96 -5.06 7.29
N LEU A 159 -3.75 -5.97 8.25
CA LEU A 159 -4.47 -5.99 9.53
C LEU A 159 -4.15 -4.76 10.38
N GLU A 160 -2.89 -4.31 10.44
CA GLU A 160 -2.52 -3.03 11.10
C GLU A 160 -3.19 -1.82 10.43
N VAL A 161 -3.30 -1.82 9.11
CA VAL A 161 -4.02 -0.77 8.38
C VAL A 161 -5.50 -0.74 8.79
N ILE A 162 -6.14 -1.91 8.89
CA ILE A 162 -7.52 -2.04 9.32
C ILE A 162 -7.70 -1.54 10.76
N ASP A 163 -6.81 -1.91 11.66
CA ASP A 163 -6.87 -1.46 13.05
C ASP A 163 -6.68 0.05 13.15
N LYS A 164 -5.74 0.61 12.39
CA LYS A 164 -5.54 2.06 12.35
C LYS A 164 -6.76 2.81 11.78
N LEU A 165 -7.41 2.28 10.74
CA LEU A 165 -8.65 2.85 10.23
C LEU A 165 -9.77 2.83 11.27
N LYS A 166 -9.89 1.75 12.05
CA LYS A 166 -10.85 1.67 13.17
C LYS A 166 -10.55 2.70 14.26
N GLU A 167 -9.27 2.89 14.62
CA GLU A 167 -8.82 3.95 15.54
C GLU A 167 -9.20 5.35 15.03
N LEU A 168 -9.15 5.57 13.72
CA LEU A 168 -9.57 6.81 13.07
C LEU A 168 -11.09 6.98 12.97
N GLY A 169 -11.87 6.00 13.46
CA GLY A 169 -13.34 6.06 13.53
C GLY A 169 -14.07 5.46 12.34
N TYR A 170 -13.36 4.78 11.43
CA TYR A 170 -14.00 4.08 10.33
C TYR A 170 -14.58 2.73 10.75
N GLU A 171 -15.79 2.44 10.33
CA GLU A 171 -16.43 1.15 10.58
C GLU A 171 -15.98 0.12 9.54
N ILE A 172 -15.14 -0.83 9.97
CA ILE A 172 -14.62 -1.89 9.11
C ILE A 172 -15.13 -3.24 9.60
N ASN A 173 -15.94 -3.88 8.79
CA ASN A 173 -16.57 -5.17 9.06
C ASN A 173 -15.97 -6.28 8.19
N ASN A 174 -16.27 -7.55 8.53
CA ASN A 174 -15.95 -8.72 7.72
C ASN A 174 -14.46 -8.90 7.35
N VAL A 175 -13.55 -8.51 8.25
CA VAL A 175 -12.10 -8.53 8.01
C VAL A 175 -11.61 -9.90 7.55
N HIS A 176 -12.02 -11.00 8.22
CA HIS A 176 -11.60 -12.35 7.84
C HIS A 176 -12.07 -12.73 6.43
N GLU A 177 -13.29 -12.38 6.08
CA GLU A 177 -13.84 -12.63 4.74
C GLU A 177 -13.09 -11.84 3.67
N GLY A 178 -12.75 -10.58 3.96
CA GLY A 178 -11.94 -9.73 3.10
C GLY A 178 -10.55 -10.31 2.85
N MET A 179 -9.89 -10.79 3.90
CA MET A 179 -8.58 -11.44 3.81
C MET A 179 -8.63 -12.73 2.99
N GLU A 180 -9.64 -13.58 3.21
CA GLU A 180 -9.81 -14.83 2.48
C GLU A 180 -10.15 -14.63 1.00
N LYS A 181 -10.88 -13.57 0.66
CA LYS A 181 -11.24 -13.22 -0.71
C LYS A 181 -10.15 -12.50 -1.49
N ALA A 182 -9.12 -11.99 -0.83
CA ALA A 182 -8.03 -11.30 -1.48
C ALA A 182 -7.27 -12.24 -2.42
N LEU A 183 -7.25 -11.89 -3.70
CA LEU A 183 -6.56 -12.65 -4.76
C LEU A 183 -5.72 -11.69 -5.58
N TRP A 184 -4.53 -12.15 -5.95
CA TRP A 184 -3.66 -11.45 -6.88
C TRP A 184 -3.15 -12.43 -7.92
N PRO A 185 -3.73 -12.48 -9.11
CA PRO A 185 -3.32 -13.39 -10.17
C PRO A 185 -1.84 -13.24 -10.51
N CYS A 186 -1.20 -14.36 -10.89
CA CYS A 186 0.22 -14.42 -11.22
C CYS A 186 1.20 -14.15 -10.06
N ARG A 187 0.72 -14.21 -8.82
CA ARG A 187 1.54 -14.17 -7.61
C ARG A 187 1.60 -15.54 -6.93
N PHE A 188 2.41 -16.44 -7.46
CA PHE A 188 2.58 -17.80 -6.95
C PHE A 188 1.31 -18.66 -7.09
N ASP A 189 0.69 -18.62 -8.26
CA ASP A 189 -0.50 -19.43 -8.54
C ASP A 189 -0.11 -20.87 -8.86
N LEU A 190 -0.91 -21.82 -8.36
CA LEU A 190 -0.81 -23.20 -8.76
C LEU A 190 -1.45 -23.35 -10.15
N VAL A 191 -0.64 -23.65 -11.15
CA VAL A 191 -1.12 -23.95 -12.51
C VAL A 191 -1.32 -25.47 -12.62
N SER A 192 -2.56 -25.88 -12.83
CA SER A 192 -2.93 -27.30 -13.06
C SER A 192 -2.67 -27.73 -14.49
#